data_ed93e1ba0fd4c9d2a671669b99363c89
#
_entry.id   ed93e1ba0fd4c9d2a671669b99363c89
#
_cell.length_a   1.000
_cell.length_b   1.000
_cell.length_c   1.000
_cell.angle_alpha   90.00
_cell.angle_beta   90.00
_cell.angle_gamma   90.00
#
_symmetry.space_group_name_H-M   'P 1'
#
loop_
_entity.id
_entity.type
_entity.pdbx_description
1 polymer ?
#
loop_
_entity_poly.entity_id
_entity_poly.type
_entity_poly.pdbx_seq_one_letter_code
_entity_poly.pdbx_strand_id
1 'polypeptide(L)'
;SIRNKVSGTSECPRLTVFRSNKQIYAQVIDDTTGKTLAAASSLKVIDGGPKKEIAAKVGETIAKNAQEAGVHAVVFDRNGYLYHGRVKELADAARRGGLKF
;
A
#
# COMPACT_ATOMS: atom_id res chain seq x y z
N SER A 1 -1.02 -24.93 8.46
CA SER A 1 -0.60 -24.38 8.04
C SER A 1 -0.07 -23.46 7.81
N ILE A 2 0.32 -23.29 7.66
CA ILE A 2 0.91 -22.54 7.40
C ILE A 2 0.69 -21.48 6.98
N ARG A 3 0.69 -20.96 7.13
CA ARG A 3 0.58 -20.19 6.77
C ARG A 3 1.17 -19.26 6.20
N ASN A 4 1.61 -19.04 5.54
CA ASN A 4 2.31 -18.18 4.65
C ASN A 4 1.40 -17.14 4.07
N LYS A 5 0.18 -17.20 4.41
CA LYS A 5 -0.81 -16.29 3.91
C LYS A 5 -0.85 -15.03 4.76
N VAL A 6 -0.64 -13.88 4.14
CA VAL A 6 -0.71 -12.60 4.83
C VAL A 6 -2.17 -12.22 5.02
N SER A 7 -2.56 -11.98 6.26
CA SER A 7 -3.91 -11.54 6.59
C SER A 7 -3.85 -10.31 7.46
N GLY A 8 -4.73 -9.35 7.19
CA GLY A 8 -4.85 -8.14 7.99
C GLY A 8 -6.03 -8.21 8.94
N THR A 9 -5.93 -7.47 10.02
CA THR A 9 -7.00 -7.34 11.02
C THR A 9 -7.36 -5.87 11.17
N SER A 10 -8.38 -5.56 11.97
CA SER A 10 -8.74 -4.17 12.22
C SER A 10 -7.63 -3.41 12.95
N GLU A 11 -6.84 -4.11 13.77
CA GLU A 11 -5.72 -3.51 14.50
C GLU A 11 -4.47 -3.37 13.63
N CYS A 12 -4.29 -4.31 12.71
CA CYS A 12 -3.14 -4.31 11.81
C CYS A 12 -3.59 -4.77 10.43
N PRO A 13 -4.26 -3.89 9.68
CA PRO A 13 -4.78 -4.25 8.36
C PRO A 13 -3.68 -4.59 7.38
N ARG A 14 -4.07 -5.18 6.28
CA ARG A 14 -3.16 -5.58 5.22
C ARG A 14 -3.01 -4.46 4.20
N LEU A 15 -1.78 -4.02 3.97
CA LEU A 15 -1.46 -3.11 2.87
C LEU A 15 -1.09 -3.97 1.67
N THR A 16 -1.96 -3.97 0.67
CA THR A 16 -1.74 -4.75 -0.54
C THR A 16 -1.42 -3.83 -1.72
N VAL A 17 -0.58 -4.30 -2.60
CA VAL A 17 -0.13 -3.56 -3.77
C VAL A 17 -0.47 -4.33 -5.03
N PHE A 18 -1.03 -3.65 -6.00
CA PHE A 18 -1.25 -4.18 -7.34
C PHE A 18 -0.57 -3.28 -8.34
N ARG A 19 0.00 -3.86 -9.38
CA ARG A 19 0.53 -3.06 -10.48
C ARG A 19 0.17 -3.67 -11.83
N SER A 20 -0.07 -2.80 -12.79
CA SER A 20 -0.20 -3.17 -14.19
C SER A 20 0.95 -2.50 -14.96
N ASN A 21 0.95 -2.62 -16.27
CA ASN A 21 2.01 -2.03 -17.08
C ASN A 21 2.19 -0.53 -16.85
N LYS A 22 1.11 0.19 -16.64
CA LYS A 22 1.14 1.65 -16.55
C LYS A 22 0.76 2.21 -15.19
N GLN A 23 0.13 1.40 -14.34
CA GLN A 23 -0.46 1.89 -13.10
C GLN A 23 0.00 1.08 -11.91
N ILE A 24 -0.06 1.70 -10.73
CA ILE A 24 0.18 1.01 -9.48
C ILE A 24 -0.90 1.44 -8.49
N TYR A 25 -1.37 0.48 -7.69
CA TYR A 25 -2.46 0.68 -6.74
C TYR A 25 -2.06 0.16 -5.38
N ALA A 26 -2.57 0.79 -4.33
CA ALA A 26 -2.37 0.33 -2.97
C ALA A 26 -3.70 0.39 -2.23
N GLN A 27 -3.96 -0.61 -1.38
CA GLN A 27 -5.15 -0.66 -0.56
C GLN A 27 -4.80 -1.14 0.83
N VAL A 28 -5.47 -0.58 1.83
CA VAL A 28 -5.37 -1.06 3.21
C VAL A 28 -6.69 -1.74 3.51
N ILE A 29 -6.63 -3.04 3.78
CA ILE A 29 -7.81 -3.89 3.88
C ILE A 29 -7.87 -4.56 5.25
N ASP A 30 -9.06 -4.50 5.88
CA ASP A 30 -9.36 -5.26 7.07
C ASP A 30 -9.97 -6.59 6.62
N ASP A 31 -9.17 -7.66 6.70
CA ASP A 31 -9.63 -8.97 6.22
C ASP A 31 -10.70 -9.60 7.12
N THR A 32 -10.84 -9.11 8.36
CA THR A 32 -11.88 -9.66 9.24
C THR A 32 -13.28 -9.22 8.83
N THR A 33 -13.41 -8.03 8.25
CA THR A 33 -14.69 -7.49 7.80
C THR A 33 -14.78 -7.40 6.28
N GLY A 34 -13.65 -7.58 5.59
CA GLY A 34 -13.59 -7.42 4.14
C GLY A 34 -13.66 -5.97 3.68
N LYS A 35 -13.44 -5.02 4.57
CA LYS A 35 -13.52 -3.60 4.22
C LYS A 35 -12.19 -3.04 3.78
N THR A 36 -12.22 -2.21 2.74
CA THR A 36 -11.08 -1.41 2.34
C THR A 36 -11.11 -0.11 3.15
N LEU A 37 -10.11 0.07 3.99
CA LEU A 37 -10.04 1.21 4.91
C LEU A 37 -9.39 2.43 4.25
N ALA A 38 -8.50 2.21 3.30
CA ALA A 38 -7.83 3.28 2.56
C ALA A 38 -7.40 2.75 1.21
N ALA A 39 -7.30 3.63 0.24
CA ALA A 39 -6.87 3.26 -1.11
C ALA A 39 -6.15 4.43 -1.75
N ALA A 40 -5.21 4.13 -2.63
CA ALA A 40 -4.51 5.12 -3.43
C ALA A 40 -4.11 4.49 -4.75
N SER A 41 -4.02 5.30 -5.79
CA SER A 41 -3.63 4.79 -7.10
C SER A 41 -2.88 5.84 -7.89
N SER A 42 -2.04 5.37 -8.82
CA SER A 42 -1.31 6.26 -9.73
C SER A 42 -2.23 6.95 -10.72
N LEU A 43 -3.46 6.47 -10.90
CA LEU A 43 -4.44 7.14 -11.74
C LEU A 43 -4.77 8.54 -11.24
N LYS A 44 -4.58 8.79 -9.95
CA LYS A 44 -4.88 10.08 -9.33
C LYS A 44 -3.64 10.95 -9.15
N VAL A 45 -2.49 10.48 -9.59
CA VAL A 45 -1.26 11.27 -9.59
C VAL A 45 -1.24 12.09 -10.87
N ILE A 46 -1.44 13.40 -10.73
CA ILE A 46 -1.55 14.30 -11.87
C ILE A 46 -0.19 14.59 -12.47
N ASP A 47 0.83 14.70 -11.65
CA ASP A 47 2.17 15.00 -12.10
C ASP A 47 2.78 13.81 -12.83
N GLY A 48 3.19 14.01 -14.05
CA GLY A 48 3.94 12.99 -14.76
C GLY A 48 5.29 12.76 -14.11
N GLY A 49 6.04 11.83 -14.63
CA GLY A 49 7.39 11.61 -14.14
C GLY A 49 7.77 10.14 -14.17
N PRO A 50 8.96 9.82 -13.66
CA PRO A 50 9.39 8.43 -13.58
C PRO A 50 8.44 7.57 -12.77
N LYS A 51 8.27 6.33 -13.17
CA LYS A 51 7.35 5.41 -12.51
C LYS A 51 7.67 5.23 -11.03
N LYS A 52 8.95 5.31 -10.66
CA LYS A 52 9.34 5.20 -9.24
C LYS A 52 8.84 6.37 -8.41
N GLU A 53 8.89 7.58 -8.97
CA GLU A 53 8.37 8.76 -8.27
C GLU A 53 6.86 8.69 -8.12
N ILE A 54 6.17 8.21 -9.14
CA ILE A 54 4.73 8.02 -9.07
C ILE A 54 4.38 7.00 -8.01
N ALA A 55 5.13 5.91 -7.94
CA ALA A 55 4.92 4.90 -6.90
C ALA A 55 5.15 5.47 -5.51
N ALA A 56 6.18 6.30 -5.35
CA ALA A 56 6.43 6.96 -4.06
C ALA A 56 5.26 7.87 -3.67
N LYS A 57 4.69 8.59 -4.62
CA LYS A 57 3.52 9.45 -4.34
C LYS A 57 2.31 8.62 -3.92
N VAL A 58 2.11 7.48 -4.56
CA VAL A 58 1.04 6.55 -4.17
C VAL A 58 1.28 6.05 -2.73
N GLY A 59 2.53 5.72 -2.39
CA GLY A 59 2.88 5.29 -1.05
C GLY A 59 2.61 6.38 0.00
N GLU A 60 2.99 7.61 -0.29
CA GLU A 60 2.71 8.74 0.60
C GLU A 60 1.20 8.95 0.78
N THR A 61 0.46 8.84 -0.31
CA THR A 61 -0.99 9.02 -0.29
C THR A 61 -1.67 7.93 0.52
N ILE A 62 -1.27 6.67 0.33
CA ILE A 62 -1.89 5.57 1.09
C ILE A 62 -1.57 5.70 2.58
N ALA A 63 -0.36 6.14 2.92
CA ALA A 63 0.01 6.37 4.32
C ALA A 63 -0.86 7.44 4.95
N LYS A 64 -1.06 8.55 4.24
CA LYS A 64 -1.90 9.64 4.71
C LYS A 64 -3.35 9.18 4.90
N ASN A 65 -3.90 8.52 3.88
CA ASN A 65 -5.28 8.06 3.91
C ASN A 65 -5.50 7.03 5.02
N ALA A 66 -4.54 6.14 5.22
CA ALA A 66 -4.63 5.14 6.29
C ALA A 66 -4.65 5.80 7.66
N GLN A 67 -3.77 6.77 7.88
CA GLN A 67 -3.72 7.47 9.16
C GLN A 67 -4.99 8.26 9.43
N GLU A 68 -5.57 8.85 8.41
CA GLU A 68 -6.86 9.53 8.52
C GLU A 68 -7.98 8.56 8.90
N ALA A 69 -7.84 7.30 8.53
CA ALA A 69 -8.77 6.24 8.91
C ALA A 69 -8.43 5.61 10.27
N GLY A 70 -7.40 6.11 10.94
CA GLY A 70 -7.00 5.60 12.24
C GLY A 70 -6.02 4.43 12.19
N VAL A 71 -5.46 4.14 11.02
CA VAL A 71 -4.54 3.02 10.83
C VAL A 71 -3.10 3.53 10.87
N HIS A 72 -2.29 3.00 11.77
CA HIS A 72 -0.90 3.42 11.93
C HIS A 72 0.10 2.30 11.66
N ALA A 73 -0.36 1.05 11.67
CA ALA A 73 0.47 -0.11 11.41
C ALA A 73 -0.26 -1.05 10.45
N VAL A 74 0.48 -1.69 9.58
CA VAL A 74 -0.08 -2.62 8.60
C VAL A 74 0.84 -3.81 8.44
N VAL A 75 0.31 -4.91 7.87
CA VAL A 75 1.15 -6.00 7.37
C VAL A 75 1.25 -5.80 5.86
N PHE A 76 2.47 -5.85 5.35
CA PHE A 76 2.70 -5.56 3.93
C PHE A 76 2.55 -6.82 3.09
N ASP A 77 1.64 -6.76 2.14
CA ASP A 77 1.40 -7.83 1.18
C ASP A 77 1.72 -7.31 -0.22
N ARG A 78 2.85 -7.68 -0.76
CA ARG A 78 3.25 -7.28 -2.10
C ARG A 78 2.60 -8.11 -3.20
N ASN A 79 1.66 -8.95 -2.86
CA ASN A 79 0.83 -9.71 -3.80
C ASN A 79 1.67 -10.52 -4.81
N GLY A 80 2.76 -11.11 -4.35
CA GLY A 80 3.64 -11.91 -5.18
C GLY A 80 4.64 -11.12 -6.03
N TYR A 81 4.54 -9.81 -6.07
CA TYR A 81 5.52 -8.99 -6.79
C TYR A 81 6.86 -8.98 -6.05
N LEU A 82 7.94 -8.83 -6.79
CA LEU A 82 9.25 -8.67 -6.19
C LEU A 82 9.31 -7.35 -5.42
N TYR A 83 10.00 -7.36 -4.29
CA TYR A 83 10.23 -6.15 -3.51
C TYR A 83 11.34 -5.33 -4.18
N HIS A 84 11.00 -4.72 -5.30
CA HIS A 84 11.94 -4.05 -6.18
C HIS A 84 11.22 -2.98 -7.00
N GLY A 85 11.95 -1.98 -7.45
CA GLY A 85 11.42 -0.95 -8.32
C GLY A 85 10.24 -0.21 -7.70
N ARG A 86 9.14 -0.16 -8.43
CA ARG A 86 7.94 0.57 -8.00
C ARG A 86 7.35 0.07 -6.69
N VAL A 87 7.35 -1.24 -6.47
CA VAL A 87 6.80 -1.81 -5.24
C VAL A 87 7.62 -1.35 -4.04
N LYS A 88 8.95 -1.39 -4.16
CA LYS A 88 9.85 -0.93 -3.11
C LYS A 88 9.67 0.57 -2.84
N GLU A 89 9.59 1.37 -3.89
CA GLU A 89 9.41 2.82 -3.74
C GLU A 89 8.10 3.15 -3.04
N LEU A 90 7.03 2.46 -3.38
CA LEU A 90 5.76 2.65 -2.72
C LEU A 90 5.83 2.29 -1.23
N ALA A 91 6.43 1.15 -0.92
CA ALA A 91 6.55 0.69 0.47
C ALA A 91 7.41 1.65 1.29
N ASP A 92 8.56 2.07 0.75
CA ASP A 92 9.45 3.01 1.44
C ASP A 92 8.75 4.35 1.68
N ALA A 93 8.01 4.84 0.69
CA ALA A 93 7.27 6.09 0.84
C ALA A 93 6.16 5.98 1.89
N ALA A 94 5.48 4.85 1.95
CA ALA A 94 4.46 4.62 2.97
C ALA A 94 5.08 4.61 4.37
N ARG A 95 6.26 4.02 4.52
CA ARG A 95 6.98 4.05 5.80
C ARG A 95 7.40 5.47 6.17
N ARG A 96 7.92 6.23 5.22
CA ARG A 96 8.27 7.64 5.44
C ARG A 96 7.05 8.46 5.82
N GLY A 97 5.90 8.09 5.30
CA GLY A 97 4.64 8.76 5.60
C GLY A 97 4.07 8.42 6.97
N GLY A 98 4.67 7.48 7.69
CA GLY A 98 4.29 7.17 9.05
C GLY A 98 3.68 5.80 9.28
N LEU A 99 3.45 5.00 8.25
CA LEU A 99 2.98 3.63 8.45
C LEU A 99 4.10 2.74 8.96
N LYS A 100 3.76 1.85 9.86
CA LYS A 100 4.70 0.90 10.44
C LYS A 100 4.46 -0.50 9.84
N PHE A 101 5.50 -1.06 9.29
CA PHE A 101 5.48 -2.44 8.80
C PHE A 101 6.88 -2.91 8.44
#